data_48f417cb0572e301ab0a9c2c80bb0db4
#
_entry.id   48f417cb0572e301ab0a9c2c80bb0db4
#
_cell.length_a   1.000
_cell.length_b   1.000
_cell.length_c   1.000
_cell.angle_alpha   90.00
_cell.angle_beta   90.00
_cell.angle_gamma   90.00
#
_symmetry.space_group_name_H-M   'P 1'
#
loop_
_entity.id
_entity.type
_entity.pdbx_description
1 polymer ?
#
loop_
_entity_poly.entity_id
_entity_poly.type
_entity_poly.pdbx_seq_one_letter_code
_entity_poly.pdbx_strand_id
1 'polypeptide(L)'
;MAIRGVLFDVDGTLYAFEGAEEAGLHEHLVAEGLTERFASPAEALRVWRELKEEEYDRFLRGESTFTGQKNERTRRFLAAAGVVGASELADDAAAAWFADYAARKNTTRRAFDDAKPALDDLAGRYRLGVVSNSATVHQRSKLEAIGLLGYFAEPLVCSQEHGAAKPAASIFLAGCEALGVAPAEVAYVGDNYETDAVGARDAGLQAIWLDRSAGGATGDGAGVGAGADTAPDTGIRVIASLTELGSL
;
A
#
# COMPACT_ATOMS: atom_id res chain seq x y z
N MET A 1 -6.03 -23.85 15.79
CA MET A 1 -6.48 -22.98 16.90
C MET A 1 -7.54 -22.04 16.35
N ALA A 2 -8.46 -21.53 17.19
CA ALA A 2 -9.46 -20.57 16.72
C ALA A 2 -8.84 -19.19 16.57
N ILE A 3 -9.14 -18.46 15.48
CA ILE A 3 -8.71 -17.08 15.27
C ILE A 3 -9.44 -16.16 16.26
N ARG A 4 -8.73 -15.19 16.82
CA ARG A 4 -9.22 -14.20 17.76
C ARG A 4 -8.86 -12.76 17.36
N GLY A 5 -7.89 -12.60 16.46
CA GLY A 5 -7.47 -11.32 15.92
C GLY A 5 -7.21 -11.37 14.43
N VAL A 6 -7.41 -10.25 13.75
CA VAL A 6 -7.07 -10.07 12.34
C VAL A 6 -6.24 -8.79 12.17
N LEU A 7 -5.08 -8.94 11.58
CA LEU A 7 -4.21 -7.83 11.20
C LEU A 7 -4.31 -7.61 9.69
N PHE A 8 -4.31 -6.37 9.28
CA PHE A 8 -4.41 -5.96 7.88
C PHE A 8 -3.21 -5.13 7.45
N ASP A 9 -2.76 -5.32 6.22
CA ASP A 9 -2.11 -4.25 5.49
C ASP A 9 -3.14 -3.18 5.09
N VAL A 10 -2.67 -2.03 4.61
CA VAL A 10 -3.52 -0.90 4.22
C VAL A 10 -3.48 -0.66 2.72
N ASP A 11 -2.28 -0.41 2.17
CA ASP A 11 -2.09 0.01 0.77
C ASP A 11 -2.25 -1.19 -0.18
N GLY A 12 -3.24 -1.21 -1.06
CA GLY A 12 -3.55 -2.37 -1.92
C GLY A 12 -4.51 -3.37 -1.26
N THR A 13 -4.64 -3.35 0.06
CA THR A 13 -5.53 -4.25 0.82
C THR A 13 -6.85 -3.58 1.18
N LEU A 14 -6.82 -2.52 1.98
CA LEU A 14 -8.00 -1.75 2.41
C LEU A 14 -8.20 -0.48 1.59
N TYR A 15 -7.10 0.13 1.21
CA TYR A 15 -7.03 1.40 0.48
C TYR A 15 -6.64 1.15 -0.97
N ALA A 16 -7.46 1.62 -1.91
CA ALA A 16 -7.24 1.51 -3.35
C ALA A 16 -6.10 2.45 -3.79
N PHE A 17 -4.87 2.10 -3.43
CA PHE A 17 -3.69 2.93 -3.61
C PHE A 17 -3.42 3.26 -5.09
N GLU A 18 -3.50 2.25 -5.97
CA GLU A 18 -3.19 2.41 -7.39
C GLU A 18 -4.19 3.31 -8.11
N GLY A 19 -5.48 3.16 -7.84
CA GLY A 19 -6.50 4.02 -8.41
C GLY A 19 -6.37 5.47 -7.94
N ALA A 20 -5.98 5.71 -6.67
CA ALA A 20 -5.72 7.05 -6.17
C ALA A 20 -4.42 7.64 -6.77
N GLU A 21 -3.40 6.83 -7.02
CA GLU A 21 -2.16 7.26 -7.67
C GLU A 21 -2.41 7.68 -9.12
N GLU A 22 -3.16 6.87 -9.87
CA GLU A 22 -3.53 7.15 -11.27
C GLU A 22 -4.38 8.41 -11.39
N ALA A 23 -5.50 8.47 -10.66
CA ALA A 23 -6.38 9.62 -10.69
C ALA A 23 -5.66 10.90 -10.24
N GLY A 24 -4.89 10.85 -9.16
CA GLY A 24 -4.14 11.99 -8.65
C GLY A 24 -3.05 12.47 -9.61
N LEU A 25 -2.35 11.55 -10.29
CA LEU A 25 -1.37 11.92 -11.31
C LEU A 25 -2.05 12.56 -12.52
N HIS A 26 -3.14 11.97 -13.00
CA HIS A 26 -3.89 12.54 -14.13
C HIS A 26 -4.39 13.95 -13.83
N GLU A 27 -5.05 14.16 -12.69
CA GLU A 27 -5.52 15.50 -12.27
C GLU A 27 -4.37 16.50 -12.16
N HIS A 28 -3.21 16.04 -11.67
CA HIS A 28 -2.03 16.90 -11.54
C HIS A 28 -1.47 17.28 -12.91
N LEU A 29 -1.34 16.34 -13.84
CA LEU A 29 -0.87 16.60 -15.21
C LEU A 29 -1.80 17.54 -15.97
N VAL A 30 -3.12 17.43 -15.77
CA VAL A 30 -4.10 18.37 -16.32
C VAL A 30 -3.86 19.78 -15.78
N ALA A 31 -3.69 19.92 -14.46
CA ALA A 31 -3.45 21.21 -13.82
C ALA A 31 -2.13 21.89 -14.26
N GLU A 32 -1.10 21.09 -14.50
CA GLU A 32 0.23 21.54 -14.94
C GLU A 32 0.33 21.73 -16.48
N GLY A 33 -0.73 21.38 -17.25
CA GLY A 33 -0.70 21.43 -18.72
C GLY A 33 0.29 20.41 -19.35
N LEU A 34 0.51 19.28 -18.69
CA LEU A 34 1.49 18.26 -19.10
C LEU A 34 0.86 17.01 -19.74
N THR A 35 -0.45 16.93 -19.87
CA THR A 35 -1.16 15.75 -20.42
C THR A 35 -0.68 15.35 -21.81
N GLU A 36 -0.43 16.33 -22.69
CA GLU A 36 0.01 16.10 -24.07
C GLU A 36 1.52 15.78 -24.18
N ARG A 37 2.23 15.71 -23.05
CA ARG A 37 3.68 15.41 -23.03
C ARG A 37 3.99 13.93 -23.05
N PHE A 38 2.99 13.09 -22.84
CA PHE A 38 3.08 11.64 -22.92
C PHE A 38 2.11 11.12 -23.98
N ALA A 39 2.42 9.99 -24.61
CA ALA A 39 1.57 9.42 -25.64
C ALA A 39 0.19 8.98 -25.12
N SER A 40 0.10 8.70 -23.81
CA SER A 40 -1.17 8.38 -23.13
C SER A 40 -1.05 8.59 -21.60
N PRO A 41 -2.20 8.72 -20.88
CA PRO A 41 -2.19 8.71 -19.42
C PRO A 41 -1.54 7.45 -18.83
N ALA A 42 -1.72 6.29 -19.46
CA ALA A 42 -1.11 5.03 -19.03
C ALA A 42 0.42 5.06 -19.15
N GLU A 43 0.97 5.71 -20.19
CA GLU A 43 2.41 5.89 -20.31
C GLU A 43 2.95 6.80 -19.20
N ALA A 44 2.30 7.92 -18.94
CA ALA A 44 2.69 8.81 -17.86
C ALA A 44 2.71 8.08 -16.49
N LEU A 45 1.68 7.28 -16.22
CA LEU A 45 1.59 6.48 -15.00
C LEU A 45 2.70 5.43 -14.93
N ARG A 46 2.99 4.74 -16.03
CA ARG A 46 4.08 3.76 -16.10
C ARG A 46 5.42 4.41 -15.77
N VAL A 47 5.74 5.53 -16.42
CA VAL A 47 6.99 6.28 -16.15
C VAL A 47 7.06 6.74 -14.70
N TRP A 48 5.93 7.25 -14.15
CA TRP A 48 5.85 7.68 -12.76
C TRP A 48 6.13 6.53 -11.77
N ARG A 49 5.59 5.33 -12.03
CA ARG A 49 5.77 4.14 -11.20
C ARG A 49 7.19 3.59 -11.28
N GLU A 50 7.77 3.49 -12.47
CA GLU A 50 9.15 3.05 -12.67
C GLU A 50 10.13 3.95 -11.90
N LEU A 51 9.99 5.26 -12.04
CA LEU A 51 10.81 6.21 -11.30
C LEU A 51 10.60 6.15 -9.78
N LYS A 52 9.37 5.86 -9.33
CA LYS A 52 9.08 5.65 -7.92
C LYS A 52 9.85 4.46 -7.35
N GLU A 53 9.83 3.34 -8.05
CA GLU A 53 10.54 2.12 -7.64
C GLU A 53 12.04 2.35 -7.59
N GLU A 54 12.62 2.88 -8.67
CA GLU A 54 14.07 3.14 -8.74
C GLU A 54 14.56 4.08 -7.64
N GLU A 55 13.86 5.20 -7.41
CA GLU A 55 14.27 6.17 -6.41
C GLU A 55 14.00 5.68 -4.97
N TYR A 56 12.97 4.85 -4.78
CA TYR A 56 12.70 4.22 -3.49
C TYR A 56 13.76 3.16 -3.15
N ASP A 57 14.19 2.38 -4.13
CA ASP A 57 15.29 1.42 -3.97
C ASP A 57 16.61 2.11 -3.60
N ARG A 58 16.91 3.26 -4.21
CA ARG A 58 18.06 4.10 -3.83
C ARG A 58 17.97 4.58 -2.40
N PHE A 59 16.78 4.99 -1.97
CA PHE A 59 16.55 5.37 -0.57
C PHE A 59 16.78 4.17 0.38
N LEU A 60 16.27 2.98 0.05
CA LEU A 60 16.47 1.77 0.86
C LEU A 60 17.95 1.37 0.98
N ARG A 61 18.75 1.63 -0.05
CA ARG A 61 20.22 1.42 -0.02
C ARG A 61 20.99 2.53 0.72
N GLY A 62 20.29 3.55 1.24
CA GLY A 62 20.90 4.68 1.93
C GLY A 62 21.59 5.70 1.00
N GLU A 63 21.33 5.64 -0.31
CA GLU A 63 21.89 6.55 -1.30
C GLU A 63 21.13 7.88 -1.40
N SER A 64 19.97 7.97 -0.77
CA SER A 64 19.12 9.15 -0.77
C SER A 64 18.34 9.27 0.55
N THR A 65 17.79 10.45 0.82
CA THR A 65 16.83 10.66 1.92
C THR A 65 15.40 10.39 1.46
N PHE A 66 14.47 10.21 2.40
CA PHE A 66 13.05 10.05 2.07
C PHE A 66 12.46 11.24 1.30
N THR A 67 12.94 12.46 1.54
CA THR A 67 12.56 13.65 0.75
C THR A 67 13.32 13.69 -0.56
N GLY A 68 14.62 13.39 -0.55
CA GLY A 68 15.47 13.40 -1.73
C GLY A 68 14.98 12.49 -2.85
N GLN A 69 14.52 11.26 -2.51
CA GLN A 69 13.95 10.35 -3.51
C GLN A 69 12.69 10.91 -4.19
N LYS A 70 11.86 11.68 -3.48
CA LYS A 70 10.67 12.33 -4.04
C LYS A 70 11.06 13.48 -4.97
N ASN A 71 12.02 14.30 -4.56
CA ASN A 71 12.52 15.42 -5.36
C ASN A 71 13.16 14.91 -6.65
N GLU A 72 13.99 13.85 -6.57
CA GLU A 72 14.64 13.28 -7.74
C GLU A 72 13.63 12.61 -8.69
N ARG A 73 12.65 11.87 -8.15
CA ARG A 73 11.55 11.34 -8.95
C ARG A 73 10.82 12.46 -9.70
N THR A 74 10.55 13.60 -9.05
CA THR A 74 9.91 14.74 -9.69
C THR A 74 10.75 15.29 -10.83
N ARG A 75 12.06 15.53 -10.61
CA ARG A 75 12.98 16.03 -11.67
C ARG A 75 13.01 15.10 -12.87
N ARG A 76 13.21 13.82 -12.63
CA ARG A 76 13.28 12.80 -13.68
C ARG A 76 11.95 12.67 -14.44
N PHE A 77 10.83 12.73 -13.75
CA PHE A 77 9.50 12.69 -14.38
C PHE A 77 9.25 13.92 -15.25
N LEU A 78 9.54 15.12 -14.77
CA LEU A 78 9.44 16.35 -15.56
C LEU A 78 10.40 16.38 -16.75
N ALA A 79 11.60 15.84 -16.60
CA ALA A 79 12.54 15.67 -17.71
C ALA A 79 12.00 14.68 -18.77
N ALA A 80 11.39 13.57 -18.37
CA ALA A 80 10.71 12.63 -19.26
C ALA A 80 9.52 13.30 -20.00
N ALA A 81 8.83 14.21 -19.34
CA ALA A 81 7.79 15.06 -19.96
C ALA A 81 8.36 16.15 -20.88
N GLY A 82 9.68 16.24 -21.05
CA GLY A 82 10.33 17.25 -21.89
C GLY A 82 10.28 18.68 -21.34
N VAL A 83 10.16 18.82 -20.01
CA VAL A 83 10.19 20.14 -19.36
C VAL A 83 11.64 20.64 -19.32
N VAL A 84 11.88 21.80 -19.92
CA VAL A 84 13.23 22.39 -19.99
C VAL A 84 13.70 22.79 -18.59
N GLY A 85 14.95 22.42 -18.26
CA GLY A 85 15.54 22.72 -16.94
C GLY A 85 15.04 21.81 -15.80
N ALA A 86 14.24 20.79 -16.08
CA ALA A 86 13.68 19.90 -15.04
C ALA A 86 14.75 19.23 -14.18
N SER A 87 15.87 18.78 -14.77
CA SER A 87 16.97 18.13 -14.04
C SER A 87 17.70 19.06 -13.07
N GLU A 88 17.61 20.37 -13.29
CA GLU A 88 18.24 21.41 -12.48
C GLU A 88 17.25 22.09 -11.52
N LEU A 89 16.02 21.57 -11.43
CA LEU A 89 14.99 22.11 -10.56
C LEU A 89 15.45 22.11 -9.11
N ALA A 90 15.35 23.24 -8.43
CA ALA A 90 15.73 23.38 -7.03
C ALA A 90 14.90 22.45 -6.12
N ASP A 91 15.45 22.05 -4.98
CA ASP A 91 14.81 21.09 -4.07
C ASP A 91 13.44 21.57 -3.56
N ASP A 92 13.32 22.85 -3.24
CA ASP A 92 12.06 23.46 -2.79
C ASP A 92 10.98 23.44 -3.89
N ALA A 93 11.36 23.71 -5.13
CA ALA A 93 10.45 23.66 -6.28
C ALA A 93 10.02 22.22 -6.60
N ALA A 94 10.95 21.26 -6.56
CA ALA A 94 10.64 19.84 -6.74
C ALA A 94 9.73 19.31 -5.61
N ALA A 95 9.99 19.72 -4.38
CA ALA A 95 9.16 19.37 -3.23
C ALA A 95 7.75 20.00 -3.31
N ALA A 96 7.63 21.24 -3.76
CA ALA A 96 6.34 21.91 -3.96
C ALA A 96 5.50 21.20 -5.04
N TRP A 97 6.10 20.89 -6.19
CA TRP A 97 5.41 20.13 -7.25
C TRP A 97 4.93 18.77 -6.74
N PHE A 98 5.79 18.05 -6.01
CA PHE A 98 5.39 16.77 -5.40
C PHE A 98 4.27 16.94 -4.37
N ALA A 99 4.29 18.00 -3.57
CA ALA A 99 3.23 18.29 -2.59
C ALA A 99 1.88 18.54 -3.26
N ASP A 100 1.86 19.25 -4.38
CA ASP A 100 0.65 19.51 -5.17
C ASP A 100 0.10 18.22 -5.80
N TYR A 101 0.97 17.37 -6.34
CA TYR A 101 0.58 16.02 -6.75
C TYR A 101 -0.01 15.22 -5.57
N ALA A 102 0.66 15.19 -4.43
CA ALA A 102 0.21 14.45 -3.26
C ALA A 102 -1.13 14.98 -2.72
N ALA A 103 -1.35 16.29 -2.76
CA ALA A 103 -2.63 16.89 -2.39
C ALA A 103 -3.77 16.38 -3.29
N ARG A 104 -3.60 16.38 -4.62
CA ARG A 104 -4.59 15.84 -5.57
C ARG A 104 -4.83 14.35 -5.35
N LYS A 105 -3.77 13.56 -5.27
CA LYS A 105 -3.88 12.14 -4.92
C LYS A 105 -4.67 11.91 -3.62
N ASN A 106 -4.52 12.78 -2.63
CA ASN A 106 -5.24 12.66 -1.37
C ASN A 106 -6.75 12.92 -1.51
N THR A 107 -7.19 13.75 -2.47
CA THR A 107 -8.62 13.96 -2.71
C THR A 107 -9.30 12.76 -3.37
N THR A 108 -8.54 11.88 -4.02
CA THR A 108 -9.06 10.69 -4.71
C THR A 108 -8.98 9.41 -3.86
N ARG A 109 -8.62 9.55 -2.57
CA ARG A 109 -8.55 8.40 -1.64
C ARG A 109 -9.89 7.72 -1.50
N ARG A 110 -9.90 6.39 -1.70
CA ARG A 110 -11.06 5.54 -1.46
C ARG A 110 -10.66 4.20 -0.87
N ALA A 111 -11.54 3.62 -0.07
CA ALA A 111 -11.44 2.21 0.28
C ALA A 111 -11.78 1.34 -0.94
N PHE A 112 -11.32 0.09 -0.95
CA PHE A 112 -11.94 -0.90 -1.82
C PHE A 112 -13.39 -1.14 -1.37
N ASP A 113 -14.28 -1.43 -2.33
CA ASP A 113 -15.71 -1.58 -2.07
C ASP A 113 -16.04 -2.73 -1.10
N ASP A 114 -15.18 -3.75 -1.06
CA ASP A 114 -15.29 -4.91 -0.18
C ASP A 114 -14.70 -4.69 1.24
N ALA A 115 -13.93 -3.61 1.44
CA ALA A 115 -13.23 -3.38 2.70
C ALA A 115 -14.19 -3.10 3.86
N LYS A 116 -15.10 -2.12 3.69
CA LYS A 116 -16.04 -1.78 4.76
C LYS A 116 -16.99 -2.92 5.10
N PRO A 117 -17.66 -3.61 4.15
CA PRO A 117 -18.50 -4.76 4.45
C PRO A 117 -17.76 -5.88 5.19
N ALA A 118 -16.52 -6.20 4.79
CA ALA A 118 -15.71 -7.20 5.47
C ALA A 118 -15.37 -6.78 6.92
N LEU A 119 -14.99 -5.52 7.14
CA LEU A 119 -14.69 -5.02 8.49
C LEU A 119 -15.94 -4.96 9.38
N ASP A 120 -17.12 -4.62 8.84
CA ASP A 120 -18.38 -4.65 9.57
C ASP A 120 -18.70 -6.07 10.08
N ASP A 121 -18.47 -7.12 9.26
CA ASP A 121 -18.68 -8.52 9.65
C ASP A 121 -17.66 -8.99 10.70
N LEU A 122 -16.41 -8.56 10.59
CA LEU A 122 -15.32 -9.02 11.44
C LEU A 122 -15.26 -8.31 12.80
N ALA A 123 -15.62 -7.03 12.88
CA ALA A 123 -15.41 -6.19 14.07
C ALA A 123 -16.15 -6.67 15.33
N GLY A 124 -17.28 -7.39 15.17
CA GLY A 124 -18.02 -7.98 16.30
C GLY A 124 -17.46 -9.32 16.78
N ARG A 125 -16.54 -9.93 16.04
CA ARG A 125 -16.03 -11.30 16.25
C ARG A 125 -14.56 -11.34 16.62
N TYR A 126 -13.76 -10.42 16.09
CA TYR A 126 -12.31 -10.42 16.18
C TYR A 126 -11.79 -9.06 16.64
N ARG A 127 -10.59 -9.05 17.24
CA ARG A 127 -9.82 -7.82 17.43
C ARG A 127 -9.14 -7.48 16.11
N LEU A 128 -9.33 -6.24 15.61
CA LEU A 128 -8.78 -5.80 14.34
C LEU A 128 -7.60 -4.85 14.57
N GLY A 129 -6.54 -4.98 13.79
CA GLY A 129 -5.37 -4.12 13.86
C GLY A 129 -4.71 -3.95 12.49
N VAL A 130 -3.70 -3.10 12.46
CA VAL A 130 -2.95 -2.77 11.24
C VAL A 130 -1.47 -3.00 11.44
N VAL A 131 -0.83 -3.62 10.43
CA VAL A 131 0.64 -3.68 10.30
C VAL A 131 1.02 -3.25 8.88
N SER A 132 1.79 -2.15 8.74
CA SER A 132 2.08 -1.57 7.43
C SER A 132 3.51 -1.06 7.30
N ASN A 133 4.09 -1.17 6.08
CA ASN A 133 5.39 -0.60 5.73
C ASN A 133 5.26 0.90 5.42
N SER A 134 5.00 1.71 6.44
CA SER A 134 4.75 3.15 6.34
C SER A 134 5.09 3.86 7.66
N ALA A 135 4.68 5.13 7.79
CA ALA A 135 4.63 5.85 9.06
C ALA A 135 3.19 5.85 9.62
N THR A 136 3.05 5.77 10.94
CA THR A 136 1.76 5.76 11.63
C THR A 136 0.90 6.97 11.28
N VAL A 137 1.50 8.17 11.21
CA VAL A 137 0.79 9.41 10.85
C VAL A 137 0.17 9.32 9.45
N HIS A 138 0.85 8.67 8.50
CA HIS A 138 0.37 8.52 7.13
C HIS A 138 -0.79 7.52 7.06
N GLN A 139 -0.66 6.36 7.74
CA GLN A 139 -1.70 5.34 7.71
C GLN A 139 -2.95 5.78 8.46
N ARG A 140 -2.78 6.47 9.61
CA ARG A 140 -3.90 7.08 10.32
C ARG A 140 -4.68 8.06 9.43
N SER A 141 -3.97 8.99 8.76
CA SER A 141 -4.60 9.96 7.84
C SER A 141 -5.32 9.29 6.66
N LYS A 142 -4.78 8.18 6.12
CA LYS A 142 -5.45 7.42 5.06
C LYS A 142 -6.73 6.74 5.58
N LEU A 143 -6.63 5.99 6.68
CA LEU A 143 -7.75 5.25 7.26
C LEU A 143 -8.87 6.19 7.72
N GLU A 144 -8.53 7.36 8.26
CA GLU A 144 -9.48 8.40 8.61
C GLU A 144 -10.20 8.94 7.37
N ALA A 145 -9.44 9.30 6.31
CA ALA A 145 -9.99 9.83 5.07
C ALA A 145 -10.93 8.87 4.34
N ILE A 146 -10.71 7.56 4.46
CA ILE A 146 -11.57 6.51 3.87
C ILE A 146 -12.62 5.95 4.86
N GLY A 147 -12.71 6.53 6.07
CA GLY A 147 -13.73 6.16 7.08
C GLY A 147 -13.53 4.81 7.76
N LEU A 148 -12.30 4.26 7.75
CA LEU A 148 -12.02 2.93 8.30
C LEU A 148 -11.22 2.95 9.61
N LEU A 149 -10.73 4.11 10.07
CA LEU A 149 -9.87 4.17 11.26
C LEU A 149 -10.53 3.59 12.52
N GLY A 150 -11.83 3.81 12.69
CA GLY A 150 -12.57 3.38 13.88
C GLY A 150 -12.72 1.86 14.07
N TYR A 151 -12.34 1.04 13.07
CA TYR A 151 -12.35 -0.42 13.19
C TYR A 151 -11.15 -0.98 13.91
N PHE A 152 -10.04 -0.24 13.99
CA PHE A 152 -8.75 -0.79 14.39
C PHE A 152 -8.36 -0.41 15.80
N ALA A 153 -7.76 -1.38 16.50
CA ALA A 153 -7.14 -1.16 17.82
C ALA A 153 -5.89 -0.26 17.67
N GLU A 154 -5.62 0.49 18.71
CA GLU A 154 -4.41 1.29 18.83
C GLU A 154 -3.36 0.56 19.70
N PRO A 155 -2.07 0.73 19.40
CA PRO A 155 -1.50 1.55 18.31
C PRO A 155 -1.54 0.82 16.96
N LEU A 156 -1.61 1.60 15.84
CA LEU A 156 -1.30 1.06 14.51
C LEU A 156 0.20 0.76 14.45
N VAL A 157 0.58 -0.43 14.01
CA VAL A 157 1.99 -0.83 13.94
C VAL A 157 2.54 -0.51 12.56
N CYS A 158 3.48 0.43 12.48
CA CYS A 158 4.08 0.87 11.23
C CYS A 158 5.60 0.78 11.27
N SER A 159 6.21 0.47 10.12
CA SER A 159 7.64 0.16 10.03
C SER A 159 8.55 1.31 10.46
N GLN A 160 8.13 2.56 10.24
CA GLN A 160 8.96 3.72 10.60
C GLN A 160 9.14 3.83 12.11
N GLU A 161 8.08 3.68 12.89
CA GLU A 161 8.11 3.76 14.35
C GLU A 161 8.60 2.47 15.00
N HIS A 162 8.30 1.32 14.37
CA HIS A 162 8.77 0.01 14.83
C HIS A 162 10.27 -0.20 14.61
N GLY A 163 10.86 0.42 13.58
CA GLY A 163 12.27 0.29 13.23
C GLY A 163 12.61 -0.94 12.36
N ALA A 164 11.61 -1.73 11.98
CA ALA A 164 11.75 -2.83 11.02
C ALA A 164 10.51 -2.93 10.15
N ALA A 165 10.70 -3.27 8.86
CA ALA A 165 9.65 -3.39 7.87
C ALA A 165 9.27 -4.87 7.65
N LYS A 166 8.04 -5.14 7.16
CA LYS A 166 7.68 -6.43 6.59
C LYS A 166 8.67 -6.77 5.45
N PRO A 167 9.16 -8.01 5.32
CA PRO A 167 8.68 -9.24 5.96
C PRO A 167 9.34 -9.60 7.31
N ALA A 168 10.05 -8.70 7.99
CA ALA A 168 10.66 -9.03 9.27
C ALA A 168 9.61 -9.51 10.30
N ALA A 169 9.82 -10.67 10.93
CA ALA A 169 8.87 -11.26 11.87
C ALA A 169 8.51 -10.31 13.03
N SER A 170 9.45 -9.46 13.46
CA SER A 170 9.27 -8.57 14.62
C SER A 170 8.08 -7.61 14.47
N ILE A 171 7.80 -7.11 13.26
CA ILE A 171 6.68 -6.17 13.05
C ILE A 171 5.32 -6.87 13.14
N PHE A 172 5.22 -8.12 12.68
CA PHE A 172 3.99 -8.93 12.82
C PHE A 172 3.73 -9.28 14.28
N LEU A 173 4.79 -9.67 15.02
CA LEU A 173 4.69 -9.96 16.44
C LEU A 173 4.29 -8.74 17.25
N ALA A 174 4.79 -7.55 16.92
CA ALA A 174 4.34 -6.29 17.51
C ALA A 174 2.84 -6.03 17.24
N GLY A 175 2.33 -6.38 16.05
CA GLY A 175 0.90 -6.34 15.74
C GLY A 175 0.09 -7.28 16.63
N CYS A 176 0.57 -8.51 16.85
CA CYS A 176 -0.06 -9.46 17.76
C CYS A 176 -0.09 -8.96 19.22
N GLU A 177 1.01 -8.35 19.66
CA GLU A 177 1.11 -7.72 20.98
C GLU A 177 0.11 -6.57 21.14
N ALA A 178 -0.01 -5.69 20.14
CA ALA A 178 -0.98 -4.60 20.14
C ALA A 178 -2.43 -5.11 20.25
N LEU A 179 -2.73 -6.25 19.63
CA LEU A 179 -4.04 -6.91 19.78
C LEU A 179 -4.18 -7.66 21.11
N GLY A 180 -3.09 -7.97 21.83
CA GLY A 180 -3.12 -8.83 22.99
C GLY A 180 -3.56 -10.27 22.66
N VAL A 181 -3.13 -10.81 21.50
CA VAL A 181 -3.50 -12.13 20.98
C VAL A 181 -2.24 -12.89 20.57
N ALA A 182 -2.19 -14.18 20.86
CA ALA A 182 -1.03 -15.02 20.48
C ALA A 182 -0.92 -15.14 18.95
N PRO A 183 0.29 -15.17 18.35
CA PRO A 183 0.48 -15.21 16.90
C PRO A 183 -0.32 -16.31 16.19
N ALA A 184 -0.37 -17.54 16.74
CA ALA A 184 -1.12 -18.64 16.16
C ALA A 184 -2.66 -18.48 16.18
N GLU A 185 -3.17 -17.47 16.89
CA GLU A 185 -4.60 -17.09 16.95
C GLU A 185 -4.89 -15.81 16.15
N VAL A 186 -3.92 -15.31 15.37
CA VAL A 186 -4.04 -14.11 14.54
C VAL A 186 -3.98 -14.48 13.06
N ALA A 187 -4.93 -14.00 12.27
CA ALA A 187 -4.83 -13.99 10.82
C ALA A 187 -4.21 -12.66 10.34
N TYR A 188 -3.37 -12.72 9.33
CA TYR A 188 -2.83 -11.54 8.66
C TYR A 188 -3.29 -11.52 7.21
N VAL A 189 -3.79 -10.37 6.74
CA VAL A 189 -4.33 -10.18 5.39
C VAL A 189 -3.55 -9.06 4.70
N GLY A 190 -2.98 -9.35 3.53
CA GLY A 190 -2.26 -8.37 2.72
C GLY A 190 -2.20 -8.78 1.25
N ASP A 191 -1.92 -7.81 0.37
CA ASP A 191 -1.91 -7.99 -1.09
C ASP A 191 -0.54 -8.36 -1.65
N ASN A 192 0.54 -8.13 -0.92
CA ASN A 192 1.88 -8.50 -1.39
C ASN A 192 2.26 -9.90 -0.90
N TYR A 193 2.50 -10.83 -1.85
CA TYR A 193 2.78 -12.22 -1.53
C TYR A 193 4.01 -12.39 -0.62
N GLU A 194 5.14 -11.76 -0.98
CA GLU A 194 6.40 -11.95 -0.27
C GLU A 194 6.42 -11.21 1.09
N THR A 195 6.06 -9.93 1.07
CA THR A 195 6.18 -9.11 2.28
C THR A 195 5.05 -9.35 3.28
N ASP A 196 3.86 -9.70 2.82
CA ASP A 196 2.68 -9.90 3.67
C ASP A 196 2.46 -11.38 3.99
N ALA A 197 2.19 -12.20 2.95
CA ALA A 197 1.75 -13.56 3.18
C ALA A 197 2.91 -14.45 3.66
N VAL A 198 4.06 -14.43 2.98
CA VAL A 198 5.24 -15.20 3.40
C VAL A 198 5.76 -14.68 4.74
N GLY A 199 5.88 -13.34 4.89
CA GLY A 199 6.34 -12.74 6.14
C GLY A 199 5.45 -13.08 7.34
N ALA A 200 4.13 -13.04 7.19
CA ALA A 200 3.19 -13.40 8.27
C ALA A 200 3.25 -14.89 8.63
N ARG A 201 3.29 -15.77 7.62
CA ARG A 201 3.48 -17.22 7.83
C ARG A 201 4.75 -17.51 8.63
N ASP A 202 5.85 -16.91 8.22
CA ASP A 202 7.17 -17.14 8.84
C ASP A 202 7.24 -16.55 10.26
N ALA A 203 6.38 -15.56 10.57
CA ALA A 203 6.18 -15.04 11.92
C ALA A 203 5.21 -15.89 12.76
N GLY A 204 4.62 -16.95 12.21
CA GLY A 204 3.73 -17.89 12.91
C GLY A 204 2.25 -17.47 12.95
N LEU A 205 1.82 -16.55 12.10
CA LEU A 205 0.43 -16.16 11.94
C LEU A 205 -0.27 -17.02 10.87
N GLN A 206 -1.61 -17.01 10.85
CA GLN A 206 -2.35 -17.53 9.71
C GLN A 206 -2.29 -16.52 8.56
N ALA A 207 -1.49 -16.82 7.54
CA ALA A 207 -1.29 -15.93 6.41
C ALA A 207 -2.42 -16.06 5.39
N ILE A 208 -2.96 -14.91 4.97
CA ILE A 208 -3.98 -14.78 3.93
C ILE A 208 -3.47 -13.81 2.89
N TRP A 209 -3.22 -14.32 1.69
CA TRP A 209 -2.85 -13.49 0.54
C TRP A 209 -4.10 -13.04 -0.20
N LEU A 210 -4.27 -11.71 -0.33
CA LEU A 210 -5.33 -11.10 -1.10
C LEU A 210 -4.85 -10.87 -2.54
N ASP A 211 -5.15 -11.81 -3.43
CA ASP A 211 -4.89 -11.67 -4.86
C ASP A 211 -6.13 -11.16 -5.59
N ARG A 212 -6.26 -9.85 -5.71
CA ARG A 212 -7.39 -9.20 -6.38
C ARG A 212 -7.45 -9.48 -7.89
N SER A 213 -6.34 -9.96 -8.51
CA SER A 213 -6.30 -10.30 -9.93
C SER A 213 -7.03 -11.61 -10.24
N ALA A 214 -7.09 -12.53 -9.29
CA ALA A 214 -7.74 -13.83 -9.46
C ALA A 214 -9.28 -13.75 -9.56
N GLY A 215 -9.89 -12.64 -9.12
CA GLY A 215 -11.35 -12.46 -9.07
C GLY A 215 -12.01 -12.00 -10.38
N GLY A 216 -11.25 -11.72 -11.44
CA GLY A 216 -11.80 -11.30 -12.74
C GLY A 216 -12.58 -9.96 -12.71
N ALA A 217 -12.48 -9.18 -11.63
CA ALA A 217 -13.09 -7.87 -11.54
C ALA A 217 -12.29 -6.89 -12.40
N THR A 218 -12.91 -6.43 -13.48
CA THR A 218 -12.43 -5.32 -14.33
C THR A 218 -12.40 -4.03 -13.50
N GLY A 219 -11.25 -3.65 -13.02
CA GLY A 219 -11.05 -2.42 -12.26
C GLY A 219 -9.61 -2.34 -11.76
N ASP A 220 -8.76 -1.71 -12.55
CA ASP A 220 -7.55 -0.97 -12.18
C ASP A 220 -6.62 -1.60 -11.12
N GLY A 221 -5.95 -2.67 -11.49
CA GLY A 221 -4.90 -3.25 -10.68
C GLY A 221 -4.01 -4.15 -11.51
N ALA A 222 -3.10 -3.54 -12.29
CA ALA A 222 -1.97 -4.29 -12.83
C ALA A 222 -0.94 -4.51 -11.71
N GLY A 223 -1.29 -5.37 -10.76
CA GLY A 223 -0.30 -6.02 -9.92
C GLY A 223 0.63 -6.82 -10.83
N VAL A 224 1.94 -6.70 -10.62
CA VAL A 224 2.92 -7.53 -11.31
C VAL A 224 2.64 -8.97 -10.90
N GLY A 225 1.81 -9.66 -11.69
CA GLY A 225 1.43 -11.04 -11.46
C GLY A 225 2.66 -11.93 -11.60
N ALA A 226 3.14 -12.45 -10.49
CA ALA A 226 3.84 -13.72 -10.50
C ALA A 226 2.82 -14.76 -10.99
N GLY A 227 3.13 -15.44 -12.11
CA GLY A 227 2.23 -16.32 -12.81
C GLY A 227 1.51 -17.30 -11.88
N ALA A 228 0.25 -17.52 -12.19
CA ALA A 228 -0.59 -18.56 -11.62
C ALA A 228 -0.05 -19.96 -12.02
N ASP A 229 1.08 -20.33 -11.41
CA ASP A 229 1.48 -21.73 -11.27
C ASP A 229 1.01 -22.16 -9.88
N THR A 230 0.31 -23.28 -9.84
CA THR A 230 -0.26 -23.89 -8.63
C THR A 230 0.65 -23.68 -7.42
N ALA A 231 0.22 -22.81 -6.49
CA ALA A 231 0.98 -22.52 -5.28
C ALA A 231 1.27 -23.87 -4.59
N PRO A 232 2.54 -24.19 -4.29
CA PRO A 232 2.83 -25.34 -3.43
C PRO A 232 2.04 -25.15 -2.14
N ASP A 233 1.66 -26.24 -1.48
CA ASP A 233 0.96 -26.22 -0.19
C ASP A 233 1.82 -25.47 0.84
N THR A 234 1.72 -24.14 0.82
CA THR A 234 2.57 -23.22 1.58
C THR A 234 1.97 -22.88 2.94
N GLY A 235 0.76 -23.39 3.25
CA GLY A 235 0.00 -22.98 4.42
C GLY A 235 -0.54 -21.55 4.33
N ILE A 236 -0.52 -20.92 3.14
CA ILE A 236 -1.07 -19.57 2.86
C ILE A 236 -2.42 -19.74 2.20
N ARG A 237 -3.46 -19.16 2.81
CA ARG A 237 -4.80 -19.08 2.19
C ARG A 237 -4.82 -17.95 1.17
N VAL A 238 -5.35 -18.20 -0.04
CA VAL A 238 -5.54 -17.20 -1.08
C VAL A 238 -7.00 -16.80 -1.14
N ILE A 239 -7.27 -15.51 -1.22
CA ILE A 239 -8.60 -14.93 -1.44
C ILE A 239 -8.54 -13.88 -2.55
N ALA A 240 -9.64 -13.69 -3.29
CA ALA A 240 -9.76 -12.66 -4.31
C ALA A 240 -10.49 -11.39 -3.80
N SER A 241 -11.21 -11.52 -2.68
CA SER A 241 -11.97 -10.43 -2.05
C SER A 241 -11.95 -10.55 -0.54
N LEU A 242 -11.97 -9.41 0.15
CA LEU A 242 -12.07 -9.35 1.61
C LEU A 242 -13.38 -9.94 2.14
N THR A 243 -14.43 -10.01 1.34
CA THR A 243 -15.71 -10.65 1.75
C THR A 243 -15.57 -12.14 2.02
N GLU A 244 -14.52 -12.80 1.52
CA GLU A 244 -14.24 -14.21 1.80
C GLU A 244 -13.71 -14.45 3.23
N LEU A 245 -13.39 -13.40 3.96
CA LEU A 245 -12.96 -13.48 5.36
C LEU A 245 -14.09 -13.86 6.33
N GLY A 246 -15.35 -13.79 5.91
CA GLY A 246 -16.50 -14.19 6.73
C GLY A 246 -16.44 -15.64 7.23
N SER A 247 -15.59 -16.47 6.63
CA SER A 247 -15.38 -17.89 6.98
C SER A 247 -14.14 -18.14 7.89
N LEU A 248 -13.58 -17.11 8.55
CA LEU A 248 -12.47 -17.24 9.52
C LEU A 248 -12.89 -17.96 10.80
#